data_1d25404bae36e684eebe74a508691614
#
_entry.id   1d25404bae36e684eebe74a508691614
#
_cell.length_a   1.000
_cell.length_b   1.000
_cell.length_c   1.000
_cell.angle_alpha   90.00
_cell.angle_beta   90.00
_cell.angle_gamma   90.00
#
_symmetry.space_group_name_H-M   'P 1'
#
loop_
_entity.id
_entity.type
_entity.pdbx_description
1 polymer ?
#
loop_
_entity_poly.entity_id
_entity_poly.type
_entity_poly.pdbx_seq_one_letter_code
_entity_poly.pdbx_strand_id
1 'polypeptide(L)'
;ALKWDRITAEMITYSEEEQKIIHLFTLMNDGYSYQDKTLFSNVTEETVASITSMSIPSLSVKITSKRVYPYGETLSSIFGGLGSIPKETKEKYLSDGYALSDIVGTSGLEQEYETILKGTKAKYMINSDNTLTLLEEEQPGEDITLNIDIDMQLELEKVLKEEMTLASKKTSTKYFHDSYAMIGDPKTGGVLALAGIRRLDNGEFNDITITAFSSSFAMGSVVKGASNTVGYKTGAITVGKKIKDSCVKLYSQPSKCSYKSLGYVDDITALKTSSNYFQFITAIQSTGQKYKYNMTFSVTEENFKTYRDIFASYGLGTKTGIDFPNEQTGMKGTKVAGDLLLNFAIGQYDTYTPISLLQYINTIANYGNRYALRLKKDDYNSFMGQVDLDSTYFDRITTGLYQVFHGGTASSYINKNLNAVGKTGTSETFYDSNQDGVVDTEVINSTLVFYYPKENPTYSMAIVAPYLTDTPDYTYPFTKNVSKKMTTYLSSEQKGIQ
;
A
#
# COMPACT_ATOMS: atom_id res chain seq x y z
N ALA A 1 -7.40 -11.25 45.99
CA ALA A 1 -7.52 -10.01 45.23
C ALA A 1 -8.20 -8.96 46.11
N LEU A 2 -7.53 -7.86 46.42
CA LEU A 2 -8.15 -6.69 47.04
C LEU A 2 -9.24 -6.17 46.11
N LYS A 3 -10.44 -5.98 46.61
CA LYS A 3 -11.49 -5.30 45.84
C LYS A 3 -11.14 -3.82 45.73
N TRP A 4 -11.28 -3.22 44.56
CA TRP A 4 -11.00 -1.82 44.26
C TRP A 4 -11.67 -0.85 45.24
N ASP A 5 -12.86 -1.20 45.72
CA ASP A 5 -13.65 -0.43 46.71
C ASP A 5 -13.03 -0.33 48.11
N ARG A 6 -11.93 -1.03 48.38
CA ARG A 6 -11.16 -0.96 49.65
C ARG A 6 -9.87 -0.16 49.52
N ILE A 7 -9.54 0.36 48.32
CA ILE A 7 -8.34 1.15 48.10
C ILE A 7 -8.69 2.61 48.33
N THR A 8 -8.05 3.23 49.33
CA THR A 8 -8.19 4.66 49.58
C THR A 8 -7.08 5.43 48.84
N ALA A 9 -7.32 6.72 48.58
CA ALA A 9 -6.30 7.59 47.98
C ALA A 9 -4.98 7.58 48.77
N GLU A 10 -5.06 7.52 50.09
CA GLU A 10 -3.86 7.46 50.97
C GLU A 10 -3.06 6.17 50.77
N MET A 11 -3.73 5.03 50.45
CA MET A 11 -3.05 3.76 50.21
C MET A 11 -2.28 3.70 48.89
N ILE A 12 -2.53 4.63 47.96
CA ILE A 12 -1.90 4.70 46.64
C ILE A 12 -1.11 5.99 46.44
N THR A 13 -0.97 6.81 47.50
CA THR A 13 -0.15 8.01 47.44
C THR A 13 1.24 7.68 47.97
N TYR A 14 2.23 7.78 47.13
CA TYR A 14 3.64 7.48 47.41
C TYR A 14 4.49 8.71 47.16
N SER A 15 5.53 8.91 48.00
CA SER A 15 6.59 9.89 47.74
C SER A 15 7.37 9.51 46.46
N GLU A 16 8.12 10.45 45.89
CA GLU A 16 8.94 10.19 44.71
C GLU A 16 9.97 9.05 44.94
N GLU A 17 10.52 8.96 46.13
CA GLU A 17 11.46 7.89 46.48
C GLU A 17 10.77 6.54 46.56
N GLU A 18 9.61 6.46 47.19
CA GLU A 18 8.82 5.24 47.26
C GLU A 18 8.36 4.79 45.87
N GLN A 19 7.97 5.72 44.97
CA GLN A 19 7.62 5.43 43.59
C GLN A 19 8.80 4.81 42.82
N LYS A 20 10.03 5.32 42.99
CA LYS A 20 11.24 4.75 42.41
C LYS A 20 11.51 3.33 42.90
N ILE A 21 11.35 3.11 44.22
CA ILE A 21 11.52 1.77 44.82
C ILE A 21 10.47 0.79 44.30
N ILE A 22 9.20 1.20 44.26
CA ILE A 22 8.12 0.39 43.73
C ILE A 22 8.35 0.04 42.24
N HIS A 23 8.78 1.01 41.44
CA HIS A 23 9.11 0.80 40.04
C HIS A 23 10.23 -0.22 39.88
N LEU A 24 11.33 -0.04 40.61
CA LEU A 24 12.46 -0.98 40.59
C LEU A 24 12.02 -2.38 41.02
N PHE A 25 11.26 -2.49 42.12
CA PHE A 25 10.72 -3.77 42.60
C PHE A 25 9.83 -4.45 41.55
N THR A 26 9.02 -3.67 40.85
CA THR A 26 8.17 -4.18 39.76
C THR A 26 9.03 -4.73 38.61
N LEU A 27 10.05 -4.01 38.16
CA LEU A 27 10.98 -4.46 37.12
C LEU A 27 11.72 -5.74 37.53
N MET A 28 12.13 -5.85 38.79
CA MET A 28 12.81 -7.06 39.30
C MET A 28 11.92 -8.29 39.36
N ASN A 29 10.59 -8.10 39.46
CA ASN A 29 9.62 -9.21 39.57
C ASN A 29 8.82 -9.43 38.27
N ASP A 30 9.10 -8.70 37.21
CA ASP A 30 8.41 -8.90 35.94
C ASP A 30 8.90 -10.17 35.23
N GLY A 31 7.99 -10.93 34.61
CA GLY A 31 8.29 -12.18 33.90
C GLY A 31 8.74 -13.35 34.80
N TYR A 32 9.52 -14.26 34.25
CA TYR A 32 9.93 -15.49 34.93
C TYR A 32 11.14 -15.28 35.84
N SER A 33 11.16 -15.97 36.99
CA SER A 33 12.21 -15.83 38.05
C SER A 33 13.61 -16.22 37.59
N TYR A 34 13.72 -17.05 36.55
CA TYR A 34 15.01 -17.51 35.99
C TYR A 34 15.57 -16.64 34.88
N GLN A 35 14.84 -15.58 34.47
CA GLN A 35 15.29 -14.65 33.43
C GLN A 35 16.02 -13.45 34.05
N ASP A 36 17.07 -12.99 33.38
CA ASP A 36 17.68 -11.69 33.67
C ASP A 36 16.64 -10.57 33.49
N LYS A 37 16.64 -9.61 34.40
CA LYS A 37 15.72 -8.46 34.37
C LYS A 37 16.48 -7.20 33.98
N THR A 38 15.99 -6.49 32.98
CA THR A 38 16.54 -5.20 32.62
C THR A 38 15.95 -4.14 33.53
N LEU A 39 16.79 -3.60 34.43
CA LEU A 39 16.38 -2.55 35.36
C LEU A 39 16.50 -1.17 34.73
N PHE A 40 17.56 -0.90 33.98
CA PHE A 40 17.82 0.35 33.29
C PHE A 40 18.46 0.07 31.93
N SER A 41 18.11 0.89 30.95
CA SER A 41 18.72 0.88 29.62
C SER A 41 19.31 2.24 29.29
N ASN A 42 20.25 2.28 28.35
CA ASN A 42 20.93 3.52 27.92
C ASN A 42 21.64 4.27 29.05
N VAL A 43 22.21 3.56 30.01
CA VAL A 43 22.96 4.16 31.10
C VAL A 43 24.29 4.75 30.62
N THR A 44 24.72 5.87 31.22
CA THR A 44 26.00 6.51 30.88
C THR A 44 27.18 5.69 31.36
N GLU A 45 28.38 5.91 30.80
CA GLU A 45 29.61 5.26 31.24
C GLU A 45 29.91 5.53 32.72
N GLU A 46 29.61 6.73 33.21
CA GLU A 46 29.77 7.08 34.63
C GLU A 46 28.84 6.26 35.54
N THR A 47 27.60 6.03 35.10
CA THR A 47 26.65 5.16 35.81
C THR A 47 27.10 3.73 35.78
N VAL A 48 27.63 3.25 34.65
CA VAL A 48 28.23 1.89 34.52
C VAL A 48 29.39 1.73 35.50
N ALA A 49 30.32 2.69 35.56
CA ALA A 49 31.46 2.66 36.49
C ALA A 49 30.98 2.66 37.96
N SER A 50 30.00 3.47 38.29
CA SER A 50 29.41 3.53 39.65
C SER A 50 28.76 2.21 40.04
N ILE A 51 27.95 1.61 39.19
CA ILE A 51 27.29 0.30 39.42
C ILE A 51 28.33 -0.80 39.59
N THR A 52 29.33 -0.83 38.71
CA THR A 52 30.40 -1.84 38.76
C THR A 52 31.20 -1.75 40.03
N SER A 53 31.48 -0.51 40.52
CA SER A 53 32.19 -0.28 41.76
C SER A 53 31.44 -0.76 43.00
N MET A 54 30.11 -0.81 42.97
CA MET A 54 29.28 -1.28 44.07
C MET A 54 29.41 -2.79 44.31
N SER A 55 29.96 -3.55 43.36
CA SER A 55 30.20 -5.00 43.42
C SER A 55 28.99 -5.81 43.90
N ILE A 56 27.78 -5.47 43.42
CA ILE A 56 26.53 -6.17 43.75
C ILE A 56 26.47 -7.46 42.95
N PRO A 57 26.53 -8.66 43.55
CA PRO A 57 26.68 -9.93 42.83
C PRO A 57 25.54 -10.25 41.84
N SER A 58 24.33 -9.73 42.11
CA SER A 58 23.15 -9.97 41.28
C SER A 58 22.92 -8.90 40.21
N LEU A 59 23.83 -7.94 40.10
CA LEU A 59 23.72 -6.83 39.15
C LEU A 59 24.84 -6.90 38.12
N SER A 60 24.51 -6.96 36.85
CA SER A 60 25.48 -6.99 35.77
C SER A 60 25.17 -5.91 34.72
N VAL A 61 26.20 -5.43 34.07
CA VAL A 61 26.09 -4.54 32.92
C VAL A 61 26.29 -5.35 31.66
N LYS A 62 25.36 -5.21 30.72
CA LYS A 62 25.45 -5.84 29.40
C LYS A 62 25.48 -4.78 28.32
N ILE A 63 26.37 -4.93 27.39
CA ILE A 63 26.35 -4.16 26.13
C ILE A 63 25.21 -4.70 25.27
N THR A 64 24.38 -3.81 24.75
CA THR A 64 23.29 -4.18 23.86
C THR A 64 23.19 -3.18 22.70
N SER A 65 22.52 -3.57 21.65
CA SER A 65 22.23 -2.70 20.51
C SER A 65 20.94 -1.93 20.72
N LYS A 66 20.89 -0.71 20.18
CA LYS A 66 19.68 0.13 20.14
C LYS A 66 19.35 0.47 18.72
N ARG A 67 18.08 0.31 18.33
CA ARG A 67 17.58 0.84 17.05
C ARG A 67 17.56 2.35 17.07
N VAL A 68 18.10 2.97 16.04
CA VAL A 68 18.07 4.42 15.81
C VAL A 68 17.38 4.67 14.49
N TYR A 69 16.41 5.56 14.48
CA TYR A 69 15.65 5.95 13.30
C TYR A 69 16.01 7.39 12.93
N PRO A 70 16.98 7.61 12.00
CA PRO A 70 17.49 8.95 11.68
C PRO A 70 16.42 9.92 11.17
N TYR A 71 15.36 9.36 10.56
CA TYR A 71 14.24 10.13 9.99
C TYR A 71 12.95 10.01 10.83
N GLY A 72 13.09 9.68 12.12
CA GLY A 72 11.96 9.59 13.05
C GLY A 72 10.95 8.50 12.66
N GLU A 73 9.69 8.90 12.51
CA GLU A 73 8.58 7.99 12.22
C GLU A 73 8.43 7.60 10.73
N THR A 74 9.20 8.22 9.84
CA THR A 74 9.16 7.93 8.41
C THR A 74 9.39 6.45 8.14
N LEU A 75 8.46 5.80 7.45
CA LEU A 75 8.47 4.36 7.14
C LEU A 75 8.56 3.43 8.38
N SER A 76 8.25 3.91 9.58
CA SER A 76 8.36 3.11 10.81
C SER A 76 7.53 1.83 10.73
N SER A 77 6.34 1.86 10.15
CA SER A 77 5.49 0.70 9.95
C SER A 77 6.05 -0.29 8.92
N ILE A 78 6.91 0.17 8.01
CA ILE A 78 7.55 -0.65 6.98
C ILE A 78 8.78 -1.36 7.52
N PHE A 79 9.62 -0.67 8.31
CA PHE A 79 10.75 -1.33 8.95
C PHE A 79 10.30 -2.49 9.84
N GLY A 80 9.18 -2.31 10.54
CA GLY A 80 8.64 -3.33 11.43
C GLY A 80 9.32 -3.34 12.79
N GLY A 81 9.12 -4.43 13.53
CA GLY A 81 9.56 -4.55 14.90
C GLY A 81 10.38 -5.80 15.19
N LEU A 82 11.13 -5.71 16.29
CA LEU A 82 11.86 -6.80 16.88
C LEU A 82 11.12 -7.33 18.11
N GLY A 83 11.21 -8.63 18.35
CA GLY A 83 10.58 -9.24 19.51
C GLY A 83 11.08 -10.67 19.78
N SER A 84 10.55 -11.27 20.83
CA SER A 84 10.81 -12.69 21.11
C SER A 84 10.25 -13.57 20.01
N ILE A 85 10.88 -14.72 19.79
CA ILE A 85 10.43 -15.71 18.81
C ILE A 85 8.96 -16.08 19.03
N PRO A 86 8.06 -15.87 18.03
CA PRO A 86 6.65 -16.22 18.14
C PRO A 86 6.47 -17.74 18.36
N LYS A 87 5.46 -18.12 19.15
CA LYS A 87 5.18 -19.52 19.46
C LYS A 87 4.94 -20.38 18.22
N GLU A 88 4.27 -19.79 17.22
CA GLU A 88 3.88 -20.44 15.97
C GLU A 88 5.08 -20.79 15.08
N THR A 89 6.17 -20.03 15.17
CA THR A 89 7.36 -20.19 14.35
C THR A 89 8.55 -20.73 15.14
N LYS A 90 8.37 -21.04 16.43
CA LYS A 90 9.41 -21.46 17.35
C LYS A 90 10.27 -22.62 16.81
N GLU A 91 9.62 -23.69 16.33
CA GLU A 91 10.33 -24.88 15.85
C GLU A 91 11.23 -24.56 14.65
N LYS A 92 10.76 -23.69 13.74
CA LYS A 92 11.53 -23.21 12.61
C LYS A 92 12.80 -22.48 13.08
N TYR A 93 12.63 -21.47 13.95
CA TYR A 93 13.79 -20.69 14.44
C TYR A 93 14.81 -21.55 15.18
N LEU A 94 14.35 -22.51 16.01
CA LEU A 94 15.26 -23.45 16.70
C LEU A 94 16.00 -24.34 15.70
N SER A 95 15.36 -24.84 14.65
CA SER A 95 16.01 -25.61 13.59
C SER A 95 17.03 -24.77 12.79
N ASP A 96 16.80 -23.47 12.69
CA ASP A 96 17.70 -22.51 12.03
C ASP A 96 18.83 -22.00 12.96
N GLY A 97 18.97 -22.61 14.15
CA GLY A 97 20.06 -22.35 15.09
C GLY A 97 19.86 -21.18 16.05
N TYR A 98 18.63 -20.68 16.19
CA TYR A 98 18.31 -19.64 17.18
C TYR A 98 18.13 -20.25 18.58
N ALA A 99 18.44 -19.47 19.60
CA ALA A 99 18.08 -19.77 20.99
C ALA A 99 16.70 -19.15 21.30
N LEU A 100 15.99 -19.73 22.28
CA LEU A 100 14.69 -19.21 22.71
C LEU A 100 14.72 -17.76 23.23
N SER A 101 15.89 -17.33 23.68
CA SER A 101 16.12 -15.96 24.18
C SER A 101 16.46 -14.96 23.07
N ASP A 102 16.56 -15.41 21.82
CA ASP A 102 16.92 -14.52 20.73
C ASP A 102 15.77 -13.57 20.39
N ILE A 103 16.16 -12.39 19.96
CA ILE A 103 15.27 -11.38 19.43
C ILE A 103 15.32 -11.47 17.91
N VAL A 104 14.15 -11.49 17.28
CA VAL A 104 13.98 -11.67 15.83
C VAL A 104 13.06 -10.59 15.26
N GLY A 105 13.11 -10.39 13.96
CA GLY A 105 12.11 -9.58 13.24
C GLY A 105 10.73 -10.22 13.36
N THR A 106 9.75 -9.46 13.87
CA THR A 106 8.38 -9.92 14.07
C THR A 106 7.39 -9.35 13.07
N SER A 107 7.80 -8.32 12.34
CA SER A 107 7.01 -7.66 11.30
C SER A 107 7.88 -6.89 10.32
N GLY A 108 7.28 -6.46 9.19
CA GLY A 108 7.92 -5.60 8.21
C GLY A 108 9.21 -6.16 7.61
N LEU A 109 10.12 -5.26 7.24
CA LEU A 109 11.42 -5.61 6.65
C LEU A 109 12.32 -6.37 7.62
N GLU A 110 12.23 -6.11 8.92
CA GLU A 110 12.96 -6.86 9.94
C GLU A 110 12.60 -8.35 9.89
N GLN A 111 11.31 -8.67 9.68
CA GLN A 111 10.85 -10.06 9.53
C GLN A 111 11.23 -10.65 8.16
N GLU A 112 11.03 -9.90 7.09
CA GLU A 112 11.29 -10.37 5.73
C GLU A 112 12.77 -10.70 5.52
N TYR A 113 13.64 -9.88 6.07
CA TYR A 113 15.08 -10.00 5.89
C TYR A 113 15.84 -10.50 7.13
N GLU A 114 15.13 -11.09 8.10
CA GLU A 114 15.71 -11.64 9.33
C GLU A 114 16.95 -12.50 9.07
N THR A 115 16.92 -13.38 8.06
CA THR A 115 18.04 -14.27 7.73
C THR A 115 19.29 -13.57 7.21
N ILE A 116 19.13 -12.36 6.65
CA ILE A 116 20.23 -11.53 6.15
C ILE A 116 20.73 -10.60 7.26
N LEU A 117 19.79 -10.00 8.01
CA LEU A 117 20.10 -9.03 9.05
C LEU A 117 20.67 -9.66 10.31
N LYS A 118 20.40 -10.94 10.57
CA LYS A 118 20.97 -11.63 11.73
C LYS A 118 22.46 -11.84 11.57
N GLY A 119 23.22 -11.59 12.63
CA GLY A 119 24.61 -12.00 12.72
C GLY A 119 24.76 -13.46 13.15
N THR A 120 25.98 -13.91 13.23
CA THR A 120 26.34 -15.18 13.88
C THR A 120 26.96 -14.91 15.23
N LYS A 121 26.56 -15.69 16.24
CA LYS A 121 27.10 -15.57 17.61
C LYS A 121 28.48 -16.22 17.70
N ALA A 122 29.34 -15.65 18.54
CA ALA A 122 30.56 -16.30 18.92
C ALA A 122 30.25 -17.67 19.56
N LYS A 123 31.05 -18.68 19.24
CA LYS A 123 30.99 -20.01 19.86
C LYS A 123 32.20 -20.24 20.76
N TYR A 124 31.93 -20.70 21.95
CA TYR A 124 32.96 -21.00 22.95
C TYR A 124 32.87 -22.46 23.38
N MET A 125 34.02 -23.07 23.61
CA MET A 125 34.15 -24.34 24.31
C MET A 125 34.43 -24.06 25.78
N ILE A 126 33.69 -24.71 26.64
CA ILE A 126 33.98 -24.70 28.08
C ILE A 126 35.01 -25.79 28.36
N ASN A 127 36.20 -25.44 28.82
CA ASN A 127 37.26 -26.34 29.19
C ASN A 127 36.99 -27.01 30.56
N SER A 128 37.76 -28.05 30.90
CA SER A 128 37.61 -28.78 32.16
C SER A 128 37.92 -27.92 33.40
N ASP A 129 38.64 -26.83 33.23
CA ASP A 129 38.96 -25.84 34.27
C ASP A 129 37.98 -24.67 34.32
N ASN A 130 36.85 -24.76 33.61
CA ASN A 130 35.85 -23.70 33.44
C ASN A 130 36.32 -22.45 32.67
N THR A 131 37.47 -22.50 32.03
CA THR A 131 37.88 -21.45 31.10
C THR A 131 37.12 -21.58 29.76
N LEU A 132 37.00 -20.47 29.02
CA LEU A 132 36.35 -20.44 27.70
C LEU A 132 37.43 -20.34 26.62
N THR A 133 37.37 -21.27 25.65
CA THR A 133 38.14 -21.15 24.42
C THR A 133 37.20 -20.70 23.29
N LEU A 134 37.52 -19.59 22.64
CA LEU A 134 36.81 -19.13 21.48
C LEU A 134 37.02 -20.11 20.32
N LEU A 135 35.92 -20.62 19.75
CA LEU A 135 35.94 -21.52 18.59
C LEU A 135 35.60 -20.76 17.29
N GLU A 136 34.64 -19.88 17.35
CA GLU A 136 34.19 -19.05 16.21
C GLU A 136 33.93 -17.63 16.71
N GLU A 137 34.42 -16.66 15.97
CA GLU A 137 34.13 -15.23 16.26
C GLU A 137 32.72 -14.85 15.84
N GLU A 138 32.14 -13.90 16.56
CA GLU A 138 30.85 -13.30 16.14
C GLU A 138 31.02 -12.55 14.83
N GLN A 139 30.00 -12.63 13.99
CA GLN A 139 29.93 -11.85 12.75
C GLN A 139 28.65 -11.02 12.75
N PRO A 140 28.69 -9.72 12.38
CA PRO A 140 27.50 -8.92 12.20
C PRO A 140 26.65 -9.46 11.03
N GLY A 141 25.36 -9.16 11.04
CA GLY A 141 24.50 -9.38 9.88
C GLY A 141 24.88 -8.46 8.73
N GLU A 142 24.32 -8.76 7.56
CA GLU A 142 24.53 -7.94 6.37
C GLU A 142 23.59 -6.74 6.35
N ASP A 143 24.06 -5.62 5.84
CA ASP A 143 23.23 -4.45 5.58
C ASP A 143 22.34 -4.68 4.35
N ILE A 144 21.14 -4.12 4.38
CA ILE A 144 20.28 -4.05 3.20
C ILE A 144 20.14 -2.60 2.71
N THR A 145 20.18 -2.42 1.41
CA THR A 145 19.89 -1.14 0.77
C THR A 145 18.49 -1.18 0.16
N LEU A 146 17.70 -0.15 0.39
CA LEU A 146 16.36 -0.03 -0.19
C LEU A 146 16.38 0.76 -1.49
N ASN A 147 15.37 0.55 -2.35
CA ASN A 147 15.11 1.39 -3.51
C ASN A 147 14.56 2.77 -3.11
N ILE A 148 14.13 2.93 -1.87
CA ILE A 148 13.56 4.18 -1.34
C ILE A 148 14.56 5.31 -1.47
N ASP A 149 14.16 6.38 -2.13
CA ASP A 149 14.82 7.68 -2.11
C ASP A 149 14.24 8.46 -0.92
N ILE A 150 15.09 8.75 0.07
CA ILE A 150 14.62 9.34 1.33
C ILE A 150 14.09 10.77 1.15
N ASP A 151 14.68 11.56 0.28
CA ASP A 151 14.23 12.93 0.05
C ASP A 151 12.88 12.94 -0.67
N MET A 152 12.69 12.04 -1.63
CA MET A 152 11.40 11.81 -2.30
C MET A 152 10.34 11.30 -1.32
N GLN A 153 10.71 10.40 -0.40
CA GLN A 153 9.83 9.87 0.64
C GLN A 153 9.34 10.98 1.57
N LEU A 154 10.25 11.79 2.09
CA LEU A 154 9.92 12.91 3.00
C LEU A 154 9.03 13.95 2.32
N GLU A 155 9.31 14.30 1.05
CA GLU A 155 8.46 15.23 0.31
C GLU A 155 7.07 14.62 0.03
N LEU A 156 6.98 13.32 -0.28
CA LEU A 156 5.71 12.64 -0.49
C LEU A 156 4.84 12.68 0.77
N GLU A 157 5.39 12.34 1.92
CA GLU A 157 4.68 12.40 3.21
C GLU A 157 4.21 13.82 3.53
N LYS A 158 5.08 14.80 3.34
CA LYS A 158 4.75 16.21 3.54
C LYS A 158 3.61 16.66 2.66
N VAL A 159 3.66 16.35 1.36
CA VAL A 159 2.61 16.70 0.40
C VAL A 159 1.27 16.06 0.78
N LEU A 160 1.27 14.79 1.20
CA LEU A 160 0.05 14.12 1.65
C LEU A 160 -0.53 14.80 2.90
N LYS A 161 0.27 15.08 3.93
CA LYS A 161 -0.16 15.75 5.17
C LYS A 161 -0.72 17.15 4.90
N GLU A 162 -0.07 17.91 4.03
CA GLU A 162 -0.55 19.25 3.60
C GLU A 162 -1.92 19.16 2.91
N GLU A 163 -2.06 18.27 1.91
CA GLU A 163 -3.30 18.15 1.15
C GLU A 163 -4.45 17.59 1.99
N MET A 164 -4.19 16.67 2.92
CA MET A 164 -5.18 16.18 3.88
C MET A 164 -5.63 17.30 4.84
N THR A 165 -4.71 18.15 5.29
CA THR A 165 -5.03 19.32 6.11
C THR A 165 -5.90 20.33 5.34
N LEU A 166 -5.64 20.53 4.04
CA LEU A 166 -6.48 21.40 3.22
C LEU A 166 -7.85 20.80 2.94
N ALA A 167 -7.90 19.48 2.68
CA ALA A 167 -9.14 18.75 2.49
C ALA A 167 -10.02 18.81 3.73
N SER A 168 -9.47 18.60 4.93
CA SER A 168 -10.25 18.57 6.18
C SER A 168 -11.00 19.87 6.52
N LYS A 169 -10.65 20.98 5.86
CA LYS A 169 -11.37 22.26 5.97
C LYS A 169 -12.68 22.29 5.16
N LYS A 170 -12.99 21.21 4.42
CA LYS A 170 -14.20 21.10 3.61
C LYS A 170 -15.18 20.15 4.28
N THR A 171 -16.43 20.58 4.40
CA THR A 171 -17.50 19.76 5.02
C THR A 171 -17.78 18.48 4.24
N SER A 172 -17.59 18.50 2.91
CA SER A 172 -17.79 17.34 2.04
C SER A 172 -16.73 16.24 2.20
N THR A 173 -15.64 16.50 2.90
CA THR A 173 -14.53 15.53 3.10
C THR A 173 -14.44 14.99 4.53
N LYS A 174 -15.51 15.04 5.28
CA LYS A 174 -15.54 14.67 6.71
C LYS A 174 -15.15 13.21 7.00
N TYR A 175 -15.30 12.31 6.02
CA TYR A 175 -14.93 10.89 6.14
C TYR A 175 -13.55 10.57 5.55
N PHE A 176 -12.84 11.58 5.04
CA PHE A 176 -11.52 11.42 4.46
C PHE A 176 -10.44 11.45 5.55
N HIS A 177 -10.09 10.29 6.07
CA HIS A 177 -9.07 10.14 7.11
C HIS A 177 -7.79 9.51 6.58
N ASP A 178 -7.84 8.68 5.55
CA ASP A 178 -6.72 7.91 5.02
C ASP A 178 -6.34 8.35 3.61
N SER A 179 -5.04 8.38 3.31
CA SER A 179 -4.55 8.58 1.95
C SER A 179 -3.32 7.71 1.68
N TYR A 180 -3.16 7.27 0.44
CA TYR A 180 -2.02 6.47 0.00
C TYR A 180 -1.43 7.07 -1.26
N ALA A 181 -0.10 7.12 -1.33
CA ALA A 181 0.60 7.42 -2.56
C ALA A 181 1.91 6.62 -2.65
N MET A 182 2.22 6.14 -3.84
CA MET A 182 3.39 5.34 -4.14
C MET A 182 4.05 5.85 -5.42
N ILE A 183 5.37 5.87 -5.44
CA ILE A 183 6.19 6.22 -6.60
C ILE A 183 7.13 5.05 -6.87
N GLY A 184 7.25 4.65 -8.12
CA GLY A 184 8.09 3.52 -8.52
C GLY A 184 8.90 3.79 -9.78
N ASP A 185 9.92 2.99 -9.97
CA ASP A 185 10.60 2.83 -11.24
C ASP A 185 9.91 1.73 -12.04
N PRO A 186 9.23 2.05 -13.15
CA PRO A 186 8.55 1.04 -13.94
C PRO A 186 9.47 -0.05 -14.48
N LYS A 187 10.74 0.27 -14.78
CA LYS A 187 11.68 -0.63 -15.45
C LYS A 187 12.17 -1.75 -14.53
N THR A 188 12.42 -1.40 -13.27
CA THR A 188 13.00 -2.34 -12.29
C THR A 188 11.95 -2.92 -11.34
N GLY A 189 10.80 -2.28 -11.21
CA GLY A 189 9.83 -2.57 -10.15
C GLY A 189 10.21 -1.98 -8.80
N GLY A 190 11.31 -1.23 -8.70
CA GLY A 190 11.75 -0.58 -7.48
C GLY A 190 10.74 0.42 -6.96
N VAL A 191 10.39 0.33 -5.67
CA VAL A 191 9.53 1.30 -4.99
C VAL A 191 10.42 2.42 -4.45
N LEU A 192 10.29 3.61 -5.03
CA LEU A 192 11.15 4.77 -4.73
C LEU A 192 10.62 5.60 -3.55
N ALA A 193 9.31 5.63 -3.37
CA ALA A 193 8.64 6.21 -2.20
C ALA A 193 7.26 5.57 -2.03
N LEU A 194 6.83 5.37 -0.79
CA LEU A 194 5.47 4.92 -0.49
C LEU A 194 5.02 5.49 0.87
N ALA A 195 3.82 6.04 0.90
CA ALA A 195 3.25 6.60 2.10
C ALA A 195 1.76 6.27 2.22
N GLY A 196 1.36 5.81 3.37
CA GLY A 196 -0.01 5.74 3.83
C GLY A 196 -0.14 6.62 5.08
N ILE A 197 -0.97 7.63 5.02
CA ILE A 197 -1.13 8.62 6.09
C ILE A 197 -2.57 8.62 6.57
N ARG A 198 -2.75 8.52 7.89
CA ARG A 198 -4.03 8.76 8.55
C ARG A 198 -4.02 10.07 9.31
N ARG A 199 -4.98 10.92 9.01
CA ARG A 199 -5.23 12.14 9.79
C ARG A 199 -6.22 11.84 10.90
N LEU A 200 -5.84 12.15 12.13
CA LEU A 200 -6.68 12.01 13.32
C LEU A 200 -7.57 13.27 13.51
N ASP A 201 -8.62 13.14 14.33
CA ASP A 201 -9.56 14.23 14.61
C ASP A 201 -8.90 15.42 15.31
N ASN A 202 -7.86 15.17 16.10
CA ASN A 202 -7.05 16.22 16.74
C ASN A 202 -6.10 16.95 15.78
N GLY A 203 -6.03 16.50 14.50
CA GLY A 203 -5.20 17.07 13.45
C GLY A 203 -3.79 16.46 13.34
N GLU A 204 -3.43 15.53 14.21
CA GLU A 204 -2.19 14.77 14.13
C GLU A 204 -2.25 13.73 13.00
N PHE A 205 -1.10 13.18 12.65
CA PHE A 205 -0.94 12.20 11.59
C PHE A 205 -0.26 10.95 12.09
N ASN A 206 -0.78 9.79 11.68
CA ASN A 206 -0.16 8.49 11.89
C ASN A 206 0.34 7.91 10.57
N ASP A 207 1.49 7.23 10.62
CA ASP A 207 1.95 6.35 9.54
C ASP A 207 1.08 5.09 9.50
N ILE A 208 0.38 4.89 8.40
CA ILE A 208 -0.39 3.69 8.11
C ILE A 208 0.12 3.01 6.82
N THR A 209 1.35 3.26 6.42
CA THR A 209 1.91 2.78 5.14
C THR A 209 1.79 1.27 4.99
N ILE A 210 1.93 0.51 6.07
CA ILE A 210 1.73 -0.95 6.08
C ILE A 210 0.35 -1.36 5.53
N THR A 211 -0.67 -0.55 5.72
CA THR A 211 -2.02 -0.86 5.23
C THR A 211 -2.17 -0.72 3.70
N ALA A 212 -1.18 -0.13 3.02
CA ALA A 212 -1.13 -0.12 1.55
C ALA A 212 -1.01 -1.54 0.96
N PHE A 213 -0.51 -2.49 1.75
CA PHE A 213 -0.35 -3.90 1.36
C PHE A 213 -1.55 -4.78 1.78
N SER A 214 -2.44 -4.30 2.61
CA SER A 214 -3.51 -5.13 3.23
C SER A 214 -4.91 -4.54 3.08
N SER A 215 -5.11 -3.24 3.20
CA SER A 215 -6.41 -2.60 2.96
C SER A 215 -6.74 -2.60 1.47
N SER A 216 -8.03 -2.68 1.14
CA SER A 216 -8.46 -2.71 -0.25
C SER A 216 -9.70 -1.86 -0.49
N PHE A 217 -9.73 -1.24 -1.67
CA PHE A 217 -10.77 -0.29 -2.05
C PHE A 217 -11.25 -0.55 -3.49
N ALA A 218 -12.48 -0.14 -3.78
CA ALA A 218 -12.94 -0.03 -5.17
C ALA A 218 -12.13 1.08 -5.85
N MET A 219 -11.44 0.76 -6.94
CA MET A 219 -10.48 1.67 -7.58
C MET A 219 -11.09 2.49 -8.72
N GLY A 220 -12.30 2.13 -9.14
CA GLY A 220 -13.01 2.85 -10.19
C GLY A 220 -12.28 2.83 -11.53
N SER A 221 -12.47 3.87 -12.29
CA SER A 221 -12.08 3.95 -13.70
C SER A 221 -10.57 3.80 -14.01
N VAL A 222 -9.69 3.73 -13.02
CA VAL A 222 -8.25 3.47 -13.28
C VAL A 222 -8.04 2.11 -13.93
N VAL A 223 -8.90 1.12 -13.67
CA VAL A 223 -8.79 -0.25 -14.22
C VAL A 223 -9.18 -0.36 -15.69
N LYS A 224 -9.71 0.70 -16.33
CA LYS A 224 -10.28 0.63 -17.68
C LYS A 224 -9.27 0.25 -18.77
N GLY A 225 -7.97 0.38 -18.54
CA GLY A 225 -6.95 -0.19 -19.43
C GLY A 225 -7.08 -1.71 -19.50
N ALA A 226 -7.18 -2.38 -18.35
CA ALA A 226 -7.40 -3.83 -18.30
C ALA A 226 -8.79 -4.23 -18.80
N SER A 227 -9.83 -3.40 -18.57
CA SER A 227 -11.17 -3.65 -19.15
C SER A 227 -11.17 -3.60 -20.67
N ASN A 228 -10.41 -2.67 -21.29
CA ASN A 228 -10.24 -2.67 -22.75
C ASN A 228 -9.53 -3.94 -23.24
N THR A 229 -8.57 -4.47 -22.49
CA THR A 229 -7.92 -5.75 -22.80
C THR A 229 -8.94 -6.90 -22.84
N VAL A 230 -9.88 -6.94 -21.87
CA VAL A 230 -11.00 -7.90 -21.95
C VAL A 230 -11.76 -7.75 -23.27
N GLY A 231 -12.08 -6.52 -23.63
CA GLY A 231 -12.82 -6.23 -24.88
C GLY A 231 -12.07 -6.67 -26.13
N TYR A 232 -10.77 -6.47 -26.21
CA TYR A 232 -9.95 -6.91 -27.35
C TYR A 232 -9.83 -8.44 -27.42
N LYS A 233 -9.53 -9.08 -26.28
CA LYS A 233 -9.37 -10.55 -26.21
C LYS A 233 -10.65 -11.31 -26.52
N THR A 234 -11.80 -10.78 -26.17
CA THR A 234 -13.11 -11.41 -26.44
C THR A 234 -13.72 -10.99 -27.78
N GLY A 235 -13.09 -10.07 -28.51
CA GLY A 235 -13.66 -9.50 -29.74
C GLY A 235 -14.83 -8.54 -29.51
N ALA A 236 -15.09 -8.15 -28.26
CA ALA A 236 -16.14 -7.20 -27.91
C ALA A 236 -15.82 -5.77 -28.38
N ILE A 237 -14.54 -5.42 -28.46
CA ILE A 237 -14.09 -4.13 -29.03
C ILE A 237 -13.61 -4.34 -30.47
N THR A 238 -14.23 -3.61 -31.39
CA THR A 238 -13.71 -3.41 -32.75
C THR A 238 -12.91 -2.11 -32.76
N VAL A 239 -11.63 -2.19 -33.12
CA VAL A 239 -10.70 -1.03 -33.15
C VAL A 239 -11.27 0.12 -33.95
N GLY A 240 -11.29 1.32 -33.35
CA GLY A 240 -11.74 2.56 -33.98
C GLY A 240 -13.24 2.65 -34.23
N LYS A 241 -14.02 1.63 -33.90
CA LYS A 241 -15.47 1.67 -34.06
C LYS A 241 -16.08 2.63 -33.07
N LYS A 242 -16.77 3.64 -33.58
CA LYS A 242 -17.45 4.63 -32.76
C LYS A 242 -18.85 4.16 -32.36
N ILE A 243 -19.18 4.31 -31.09
CA ILE A 243 -20.54 4.14 -30.56
C ILE A 243 -20.98 5.46 -29.90
N LYS A 244 -22.28 5.77 -29.97
CA LYS A 244 -22.84 6.94 -29.31
C LYS A 244 -22.96 6.64 -27.82
N ASP A 245 -22.24 7.41 -26.97
CA ASP A 245 -22.36 7.31 -25.51
C ASP A 245 -23.79 7.58 -25.06
N SER A 246 -24.29 6.76 -24.16
CA SER A 246 -25.67 6.76 -23.69
C SER A 246 -25.76 6.10 -22.32
N CYS A 247 -26.93 5.58 -21.96
CA CYS A 247 -27.15 4.80 -20.74
C CYS A 247 -27.51 3.35 -21.09
N VAL A 248 -27.04 2.42 -20.26
CA VAL A 248 -27.50 1.03 -20.27
C VAL A 248 -28.67 0.90 -19.29
N LYS A 249 -29.79 0.37 -19.78
CA LYS A 249 -30.94 0.00 -18.97
C LYS A 249 -31.12 -1.51 -19.04
N LEU A 250 -30.95 -2.17 -17.91
CA LEU A 250 -31.26 -3.59 -17.73
C LEU A 250 -32.66 -3.72 -17.09
N TYR A 251 -33.28 -4.89 -17.29
CA TYR A 251 -34.59 -5.19 -16.71
C TYR A 251 -34.52 -5.10 -15.17
N SER A 252 -35.47 -4.42 -14.57
CA SER A 252 -35.59 -4.18 -13.11
C SER A 252 -34.37 -3.55 -12.44
N GLN A 253 -33.44 -2.94 -13.18
CA GLN A 253 -32.30 -2.22 -12.63
C GLN A 253 -32.39 -0.72 -12.94
N PRO A 254 -31.81 0.19 -12.15
CA PRO A 254 -31.63 1.59 -12.51
C PRO A 254 -30.79 1.72 -13.78
N SER A 255 -30.95 2.83 -14.50
CA SER A 255 -30.12 3.12 -15.67
C SER A 255 -28.70 3.46 -15.23
N LYS A 256 -27.68 2.90 -15.89
CA LYS A 256 -26.27 3.18 -15.69
C LYS A 256 -25.72 4.01 -16.84
N CYS A 257 -25.13 5.16 -16.53
CA CYS A 257 -24.71 6.15 -17.52
C CYS A 257 -23.23 6.53 -17.31
N SER A 258 -22.65 7.19 -18.30
CA SER A 258 -21.45 8.00 -18.11
C SER A 258 -21.79 9.27 -17.30
N TYR A 259 -20.78 9.89 -16.68
CA TYR A 259 -20.97 11.09 -15.83
C TYR A 259 -21.55 12.31 -16.57
N LYS A 260 -21.50 12.30 -17.90
CA LYS A 260 -22.14 13.27 -18.80
C LYS A 260 -22.29 12.66 -20.19
N SER A 261 -22.99 13.31 -21.09
CA SER A 261 -23.02 12.93 -22.51
C SER A 261 -21.65 13.18 -23.16
N LEU A 262 -21.03 12.13 -23.71
CA LEU A 262 -19.69 12.16 -24.29
C LEU A 262 -19.71 12.15 -25.84
N GLY A 263 -20.90 12.10 -26.46
CA GLY A 263 -21.04 12.04 -27.91
C GLY A 263 -20.63 10.68 -28.47
N TYR A 264 -19.93 10.65 -29.59
CA TYR A 264 -19.42 9.43 -30.19
C TYR A 264 -18.03 9.11 -29.66
N VAL A 265 -17.84 7.91 -29.11
CA VAL A 265 -16.57 7.41 -28.55
C VAL A 265 -16.16 6.11 -29.23
N ASP A 266 -14.90 5.99 -29.53
CA ASP A 266 -14.20 4.73 -29.86
C ASP A 266 -13.36 4.27 -28.66
N ASP A 267 -12.62 3.20 -28.80
CA ASP A 267 -11.77 2.60 -27.76
C ASP A 267 -10.73 3.56 -27.16
N ILE A 268 -10.13 4.45 -27.95
CA ILE A 268 -9.19 5.49 -27.49
C ILE A 268 -9.95 6.62 -26.77
N THR A 269 -10.99 7.17 -27.40
CA THR A 269 -11.79 8.28 -26.86
C THR A 269 -12.50 7.87 -25.58
N ALA A 270 -12.94 6.61 -25.48
CA ALA A 270 -13.56 6.06 -24.28
C ALA A 270 -12.63 6.06 -23.07
N LEU A 271 -11.34 5.74 -23.25
CA LEU A 271 -10.31 5.86 -22.19
C LEU A 271 -10.05 7.34 -21.86
N LYS A 272 -9.83 8.18 -22.87
CA LYS A 272 -9.61 9.64 -22.74
C LYS A 272 -10.67 10.31 -21.90
N THR A 273 -11.95 10.04 -22.19
CA THR A 273 -13.11 10.68 -21.56
C THR A 273 -13.70 9.86 -20.42
N SER A 274 -13.12 8.68 -20.13
CA SER A 274 -13.58 7.77 -19.08
C SER A 274 -15.04 7.29 -19.28
N SER A 275 -15.48 6.98 -20.53
CA SER A 275 -16.83 6.52 -20.79
C SER A 275 -17.17 5.24 -20.01
N ASN A 276 -18.20 5.29 -19.17
CA ASN A 276 -18.76 4.10 -18.53
C ASN A 276 -19.60 3.29 -19.53
N TYR A 277 -20.36 3.99 -20.34
CA TYR A 277 -21.23 3.34 -21.35
C TYR A 277 -20.43 2.43 -22.28
N PHE A 278 -19.26 2.89 -22.76
CA PHE A 278 -18.38 2.06 -23.58
C PHE A 278 -17.99 0.76 -22.88
N GLN A 279 -17.60 0.86 -21.60
CA GLN A 279 -17.25 -0.32 -20.81
C GLN A 279 -18.45 -1.24 -20.55
N PHE A 280 -19.62 -0.69 -20.30
CA PHE A 280 -20.83 -1.49 -20.13
C PHE A 280 -21.18 -2.28 -21.39
N ILE A 281 -21.11 -1.63 -22.56
CA ILE A 281 -21.35 -2.31 -23.85
C ILE A 281 -20.27 -3.38 -24.10
N THR A 282 -19.01 -3.06 -23.79
CA THR A 282 -17.90 -4.03 -23.86
C THR A 282 -18.18 -5.24 -22.97
N ALA A 283 -18.62 -5.02 -21.72
CA ALA A 283 -18.93 -6.10 -20.79
C ALA A 283 -20.09 -6.99 -21.28
N ILE A 284 -21.15 -6.39 -21.85
CA ILE A 284 -22.24 -7.17 -22.43
C ILE A 284 -21.73 -7.98 -23.63
N GLN A 285 -20.97 -7.36 -24.53
CA GLN A 285 -20.50 -8.01 -25.74
C GLN A 285 -19.43 -9.10 -25.46
N SER A 286 -18.64 -8.95 -24.40
CA SER A 286 -17.65 -9.96 -23.99
C SER A 286 -18.28 -11.30 -23.59
N THR A 287 -19.58 -11.31 -23.26
CA THR A 287 -20.36 -12.54 -22.99
C THR A 287 -21.02 -13.12 -24.24
N GLY A 288 -20.76 -12.57 -25.43
CA GLY A 288 -21.43 -12.96 -26.70
C GLY A 288 -22.82 -12.36 -26.89
N GLN A 289 -23.33 -11.58 -25.93
CA GLN A 289 -24.65 -10.97 -26.02
C GLN A 289 -24.58 -9.58 -26.68
N LYS A 290 -25.68 -9.12 -27.27
CA LYS A 290 -25.84 -7.77 -27.82
C LYS A 290 -26.79 -6.97 -26.96
N TYR A 291 -26.40 -5.75 -26.59
CA TYR A 291 -27.23 -4.87 -25.82
C TYR A 291 -28.55 -4.56 -26.53
N LYS A 292 -29.64 -4.69 -25.77
CA LYS A 292 -30.98 -4.20 -26.12
C LYS A 292 -31.55 -3.46 -24.90
N TYR A 293 -32.23 -2.36 -25.14
CA TYR A 293 -32.88 -1.60 -24.07
C TYR A 293 -33.79 -2.48 -23.21
N ASN A 294 -33.67 -2.37 -21.89
CA ASN A 294 -34.45 -3.12 -20.90
C ASN A 294 -34.30 -4.65 -21.00
N MET A 295 -33.15 -5.15 -21.49
CA MET A 295 -32.89 -6.59 -21.56
C MET A 295 -32.61 -7.18 -20.19
N THR A 296 -32.90 -8.48 -20.03
CA THR A 296 -32.29 -9.29 -18.99
C THR A 296 -30.89 -9.64 -19.43
N PHE A 297 -29.90 -9.33 -18.59
CA PHE A 297 -28.49 -9.63 -18.87
C PHE A 297 -28.03 -10.80 -18.00
N SER A 298 -27.96 -11.99 -18.59
CA SER A 298 -27.54 -13.22 -17.90
C SER A 298 -26.04 -13.39 -18.00
N VAL A 299 -25.40 -13.67 -16.89
CA VAL A 299 -23.96 -13.87 -16.76
C VAL A 299 -23.66 -15.10 -15.90
N THR A 300 -22.46 -15.63 -16.04
CA THR A 300 -21.94 -16.77 -15.29
C THR A 300 -20.67 -16.40 -14.52
N GLU A 301 -20.23 -17.24 -13.62
CA GLU A 301 -18.94 -17.08 -12.93
C GLU A 301 -17.77 -16.99 -13.91
N GLU A 302 -17.82 -17.70 -15.06
CA GLU A 302 -16.78 -17.67 -16.09
C GLU A 302 -16.63 -16.27 -16.71
N ASN A 303 -17.71 -15.50 -16.83
CA ASN A 303 -17.64 -14.11 -17.27
C ASN A 303 -16.86 -13.23 -16.28
N PHE A 304 -17.06 -13.42 -14.97
CA PHE A 304 -16.28 -12.74 -13.95
C PHE A 304 -14.83 -13.24 -13.91
N LYS A 305 -14.63 -14.55 -14.09
CA LYS A 305 -13.30 -15.14 -14.14
C LYS A 305 -12.47 -14.56 -15.31
N THR A 306 -13.06 -14.38 -16.47
CA THR A 306 -12.42 -13.76 -17.64
C THR A 306 -11.87 -12.36 -17.29
N TYR A 307 -12.65 -11.55 -16.59
CA TYR A 307 -12.19 -10.23 -16.10
C TYR A 307 -11.06 -10.37 -15.07
N ARG A 308 -11.22 -11.26 -14.09
CA ARG A 308 -10.23 -11.47 -13.02
C ARG A 308 -8.89 -11.97 -13.54
N ASP A 309 -8.91 -12.92 -14.49
CA ASP A 309 -7.68 -13.46 -15.07
C ASP A 309 -6.89 -12.37 -15.82
N ILE A 310 -7.60 -11.54 -16.59
CA ILE A 310 -6.97 -10.43 -17.30
C ILE A 310 -6.50 -9.36 -16.32
N PHE A 311 -7.29 -8.99 -15.33
CA PHE A 311 -6.88 -8.03 -14.31
C PHE A 311 -5.68 -8.53 -13.51
N ALA A 312 -5.64 -9.81 -13.16
CA ALA A 312 -4.51 -10.45 -12.47
C ALA A 312 -3.22 -10.43 -13.31
N SER A 313 -3.31 -10.53 -14.65
CA SER A 313 -2.13 -10.41 -15.51
C SER A 313 -1.48 -9.02 -15.43
N TYR A 314 -2.25 -8.01 -15.07
CA TYR A 314 -1.75 -6.65 -14.78
C TYR A 314 -1.32 -6.41 -13.32
N GLY A 315 -1.54 -7.37 -12.41
CA GLY A 315 -1.26 -7.24 -10.98
C GLY A 315 -2.46 -6.89 -10.10
N LEU A 316 -3.68 -6.78 -10.65
CA LEU A 316 -4.89 -6.47 -9.89
C LEU A 316 -5.54 -7.76 -9.36
N GLY A 317 -5.77 -7.85 -8.05
CA GLY A 317 -6.38 -9.03 -7.40
C GLY A 317 -5.46 -10.25 -7.29
N THR A 318 -4.16 -10.04 -7.42
CA THR A 318 -3.09 -11.02 -7.20
C THR A 318 -1.94 -10.37 -6.42
N LYS A 319 -1.02 -11.17 -5.90
CA LYS A 319 0.17 -10.63 -5.24
C LYS A 319 1.05 -9.88 -6.22
N THR A 320 1.60 -8.74 -5.78
CA THR A 320 2.55 -7.95 -6.56
C THR A 320 3.95 -8.54 -6.54
N GLY A 321 4.20 -9.50 -5.63
CA GLY A 321 5.52 -10.09 -5.42
C GLY A 321 6.49 -9.17 -4.69
N ILE A 322 5.96 -8.12 -4.05
CA ILE A 322 6.78 -7.24 -3.23
C ILE A 322 7.41 -8.02 -2.07
N ASP A 323 8.65 -7.70 -1.79
CA ASP A 323 9.45 -8.24 -0.70
C ASP A 323 8.98 -7.69 0.66
N PHE A 324 7.75 -8.04 1.02
CA PHE A 324 7.10 -7.62 2.26
C PHE A 324 6.17 -8.73 2.77
N PRO A 325 6.18 -9.05 4.08
CA PRO A 325 5.37 -10.13 4.61
C PRO A 325 3.88 -9.79 4.58
N ASN A 326 3.04 -10.83 4.45
CA ASN A 326 1.58 -10.74 4.62
C ASN A 326 0.84 -9.83 3.60
N GLU A 327 1.40 -9.61 2.40
CA GLU A 327 0.70 -8.92 1.32
C GLU A 327 -0.67 -9.56 1.05
N GLN A 328 -1.72 -8.72 0.93
CA GLN A 328 -3.08 -9.11 0.56
C GLN A 328 -3.37 -8.77 -0.91
N THR A 329 -4.39 -9.40 -1.48
CA THR A 329 -4.72 -9.21 -2.91
C THR A 329 -6.00 -8.39 -3.14
N GLY A 330 -6.63 -7.93 -2.05
CA GLY A 330 -7.96 -7.33 -2.10
C GLY A 330 -9.09 -8.35 -1.94
N MET A 331 -10.31 -7.90 -2.12
CA MET A 331 -11.51 -8.75 -1.95
C MET A 331 -12.21 -8.99 -3.29
N LYS A 332 -12.64 -10.21 -3.51
CA LYS A 332 -13.44 -10.62 -4.66
C LYS A 332 -14.91 -10.58 -4.31
N GLY A 333 -15.72 -9.92 -5.12
CA GLY A 333 -17.17 -10.00 -5.01
C GLY A 333 -17.66 -11.44 -5.24
N THR A 334 -18.66 -11.85 -4.49
CA THR A 334 -19.17 -13.24 -4.51
C THR A 334 -20.48 -13.41 -5.29
N LYS A 335 -21.20 -12.31 -5.55
CA LYS A 335 -22.49 -12.36 -6.26
C LYS A 335 -22.27 -12.33 -7.77
N VAL A 336 -23.01 -13.16 -8.50
CA VAL A 336 -22.98 -13.24 -9.97
C VAL A 336 -24.29 -12.66 -10.52
N ALA A 337 -24.22 -11.45 -11.09
CA ALA A 337 -25.36 -10.77 -11.68
C ALA A 337 -24.89 -9.83 -12.81
N GLY A 338 -25.75 -9.58 -13.80
CA GLY A 338 -25.38 -8.81 -14.99
C GLY A 338 -25.00 -7.37 -14.67
N ASP A 339 -25.73 -6.70 -13.79
CA ASP A 339 -25.44 -5.34 -13.35
C ASP A 339 -24.10 -5.23 -12.58
N LEU A 340 -23.72 -6.31 -11.85
CA LEU A 340 -22.43 -6.39 -11.16
C LEU A 340 -21.25 -6.60 -12.13
N LEU A 341 -21.44 -7.31 -13.24
CA LEU A 341 -20.42 -7.39 -14.28
C LEU A 341 -20.20 -6.04 -14.96
N LEU A 342 -21.25 -5.22 -15.12
CA LEU A 342 -21.11 -3.84 -15.58
C LEU A 342 -20.28 -3.01 -14.57
N ASN A 343 -20.54 -3.15 -13.27
CA ASN A 343 -19.78 -2.49 -12.22
C ASN A 343 -18.31 -2.95 -12.23
N PHE A 344 -18.06 -4.26 -12.44
CA PHE A 344 -16.71 -4.79 -12.53
C PHE A 344 -15.92 -4.13 -13.66
N ALA A 345 -16.50 -3.98 -14.83
CA ALA A 345 -15.84 -3.37 -16.00
C ALA A 345 -15.38 -1.91 -15.74
N ILE A 346 -15.92 -1.23 -14.74
CA ILE A 346 -15.54 0.14 -14.38
C ILE A 346 -14.82 0.23 -13.02
N GLY A 347 -14.46 -0.91 -12.39
CA GLY A 347 -13.70 -0.97 -11.15
C GLY A 347 -14.52 -0.73 -9.88
N GLN A 348 -15.81 -1.07 -9.89
CA GLN A 348 -16.74 -0.91 -8.77
C GLN A 348 -17.34 -2.25 -8.27
N TYR A 349 -16.57 -3.34 -8.32
CA TYR A 349 -17.05 -4.65 -7.86
C TYR A 349 -16.01 -5.39 -7.00
N ASP A 350 -14.91 -5.85 -7.58
CA ASP A 350 -13.77 -6.34 -6.79
C ASP A 350 -12.99 -5.13 -6.24
N THR A 351 -12.36 -5.31 -5.07
CA THR A 351 -11.49 -4.29 -4.46
C THR A 351 -10.03 -4.69 -4.57
N TYR A 352 -9.13 -3.72 -4.61
CA TYR A 352 -7.70 -3.94 -4.79
C TYR A 352 -6.91 -3.15 -3.76
N THR A 353 -5.70 -3.63 -3.43
CA THR A 353 -4.82 -2.91 -2.51
C THR A 353 -4.18 -1.70 -3.20
N PRO A 354 -3.86 -0.62 -2.47
CA PRO A 354 -3.16 0.54 -3.05
C PRO A 354 -1.89 0.16 -3.79
N ILE A 355 -1.07 -0.74 -3.23
CA ILE A 355 0.20 -1.15 -3.85
C ILE A 355 0.00 -1.86 -5.20
N SER A 356 -1.09 -2.59 -5.39
CA SER A 356 -1.39 -3.26 -6.65
C SER A 356 -1.61 -2.30 -7.82
N LEU A 357 -2.04 -1.06 -7.55
CA LEU A 357 -2.16 -0.02 -8.57
C LEU A 357 -0.79 0.44 -9.11
N LEU A 358 0.25 0.43 -8.27
CA LEU A 358 1.60 0.73 -8.73
C LEU A 358 2.09 -0.35 -9.69
N GLN A 359 1.89 -1.65 -9.38
CA GLN A 359 2.23 -2.72 -10.30
C GLN A 359 1.40 -2.65 -11.59
N TYR A 360 0.10 -2.37 -11.48
CA TYR A 360 -0.79 -2.21 -12.63
C TYR A 360 -0.27 -1.18 -13.63
N ILE A 361 0.10 0.02 -13.14
CA ILE A 361 0.58 1.06 -14.04
C ILE A 361 1.99 0.77 -14.56
N ASN A 362 2.86 0.12 -13.77
CA ASN A 362 4.16 -0.38 -14.20
C ASN A 362 4.03 -1.40 -15.33
N THR A 363 3.05 -2.32 -15.22
CA THR A 363 2.78 -3.32 -16.27
C THR A 363 2.36 -2.66 -17.58
N ILE A 364 1.55 -1.60 -17.52
CA ILE A 364 1.21 -0.81 -18.72
C ILE A 364 2.43 -0.10 -19.28
N ALA A 365 3.25 0.51 -18.43
CA ALA A 365 4.49 1.20 -18.85
C ALA A 365 5.50 0.26 -19.54
N ASN A 366 5.48 -1.02 -19.18
CA ASN A 366 6.34 -2.07 -19.74
C ASN A 366 5.67 -2.89 -20.86
N TYR A 367 4.64 -2.34 -21.51
CA TYR A 367 3.95 -3.04 -22.61
C TYR A 367 3.50 -4.45 -22.24
N GLY A 368 2.94 -4.58 -21.02
CA GLY A 368 2.38 -5.83 -20.50
C GLY A 368 3.36 -6.73 -19.76
N ASN A 369 4.65 -6.44 -19.77
CA ASN A 369 5.60 -7.17 -18.94
C ASN A 369 5.40 -6.78 -17.48
N ARG A 370 5.03 -7.75 -16.64
CA ARG A 370 4.81 -7.56 -15.20
C ARG A 370 6.03 -7.98 -14.41
N TYR A 371 6.54 -7.09 -13.61
CA TYR A 371 7.65 -7.32 -12.69
C TYR A 371 7.18 -7.24 -11.25
N ALA A 372 7.80 -8.00 -10.35
CA ALA A 372 7.56 -7.84 -8.92
C ALA A 372 7.95 -6.43 -8.46
N LEU A 373 7.19 -5.88 -7.54
CA LEU A 373 7.62 -4.67 -6.84
C LEU A 373 8.73 -5.02 -5.85
N ARG A 374 9.68 -4.09 -5.60
CA ARG A 374 10.84 -4.33 -4.73
C ARG A 374 11.11 -3.15 -3.83
N LEU A 375 11.19 -3.41 -2.52
CA LEU A 375 11.70 -2.47 -1.52
C LEU A 375 13.23 -2.54 -1.45
N LYS A 376 13.79 -3.75 -1.38
CA LYS A 376 15.25 -3.95 -1.39
C LYS A 376 15.83 -3.70 -2.77
N LYS A 377 16.92 -2.94 -2.82
CA LYS A 377 17.71 -2.71 -4.02
C LYS A 377 18.64 -3.90 -4.25
N ASP A 378 18.40 -4.62 -5.32
CA ASP A 378 19.23 -5.74 -5.76
C ASP A 378 19.11 -5.92 -7.28
N ASP A 379 19.96 -6.76 -7.86
CA ASP A 379 19.99 -7.06 -9.29
C ASP A 379 19.02 -8.22 -9.66
N TYR A 380 18.06 -8.52 -8.80
CA TYR A 380 17.12 -9.61 -9.01
C TYR A 380 16.18 -9.34 -10.19
N ASN A 381 16.16 -10.26 -11.15
CA ASN A 381 15.17 -10.22 -12.21
C ASN A 381 13.80 -10.64 -11.67
N SER A 382 12.97 -9.66 -11.45
CA SER A 382 11.65 -9.81 -10.83
C SER A 382 10.51 -10.10 -11.82
N PHE A 383 10.79 -10.60 -13.04
CA PHE A 383 9.78 -10.88 -14.05
C PHE A 383 8.77 -11.92 -13.54
N MET A 384 7.48 -11.57 -13.56
CA MET A 384 6.36 -12.38 -13.07
C MET A 384 5.45 -12.91 -14.18
N GLY A 385 5.59 -12.40 -15.40
CA GLY A 385 4.75 -12.80 -16.53
C GLY A 385 4.42 -11.62 -17.45
N GLN A 386 3.66 -11.91 -18.47
CA GLN A 386 3.29 -10.94 -19.51
C GLN A 386 1.78 -10.99 -19.75
N VAL A 387 1.18 -9.83 -19.95
CA VAL A 387 -0.19 -9.72 -20.44
C VAL A 387 -0.23 -10.24 -21.88
N ASP A 388 -1.00 -11.28 -22.10
CA ASP A 388 -1.20 -11.86 -23.44
C ASP A 388 -2.11 -10.93 -24.27
N LEU A 389 -1.50 -9.95 -24.94
CA LEU A 389 -2.18 -8.97 -25.78
C LEU A 389 -1.23 -8.50 -26.90
N ASP A 390 -1.76 -8.42 -28.13
CA ASP A 390 -1.01 -7.90 -29.28
C ASP A 390 -0.57 -6.44 -29.05
N SER A 391 0.63 -6.10 -29.49
CA SER A 391 1.22 -4.76 -29.34
C SER A 391 0.34 -3.65 -29.91
N THR A 392 -0.37 -3.91 -31.00
CA THR A 392 -1.31 -2.97 -31.62
C THR A 392 -2.41 -2.52 -30.64
N TYR A 393 -2.91 -3.44 -29.82
CA TYR A 393 -3.90 -3.14 -28.80
C TYR A 393 -3.29 -2.41 -27.60
N PHE A 394 -2.04 -2.75 -27.23
CA PHE A 394 -1.32 -1.98 -26.22
C PHE A 394 -1.10 -0.53 -26.67
N ASP A 395 -0.75 -0.30 -27.91
CA ASP A 395 -0.60 1.05 -28.48
C ASP A 395 -1.90 1.85 -28.39
N ARG A 396 -3.04 1.20 -28.58
CA ARG A 396 -4.33 1.86 -28.46
C ARG A 396 -4.66 2.19 -27.01
N ILE A 397 -4.40 1.27 -26.07
CA ILE A 397 -4.57 1.51 -24.63
C ILE A 397 -3.68 2.68 -24.18
N THR A 398 -2.38 2.62 -24.47
CA THR A 398 -1.43 3.66 -24.09
C THR A 398 -1.74 5.00 -24.74
N THR A 399 -2.20 5.01 -26.00
CA THR A 399 -2.67 6.23 -26.68
C THR A 399 -3.90 6.83 -25.99
N GLY A 400 -4.87 6.00 -25.62
CA GLY A 400 -6.05 6.46 -24.88
C GLY A 400 -5.70 7.04 -23.52
N LEU A 401 -4.82 6.35 -22.77
CA LEU A 401 -4.32 6.78 -21.47
C LEU A 401 -3.44 8.04 -21.57
N TYR A 402 -2.64 8.19 -22.64
CA TYR A 402 -1.91 9.42 -22.92
C TYR A 402 -2.86 10.61 -23.12
N GLN A 403 -3.94 10.40 -23.89
CA GLN A 403 -4.93 11.45 -24.13
C GLN A 403 -5.70 11.87 -22.86
N VAL A 404 -5.71 11.06 -21.80
CA VAL A 404 -6.26 11.46 -20.49
C VAL A 404 -5.61 12.75 -19.97
N PHE A 405 -4.29 12.87 -20.10
CA PHE A 405 -3.51 14.05 -19.71
C PHE A 405 -3.43 15.10 -20.82
N HIS A 406 -3.72 14.73 -22.08
CA HIS A 406 -3.65 15.61 -23.24
C HIS A 406 -5.05 15.92 -23.81
N GLY A 407 -5.83 16.68 -23.05
CA GLY A 407 -7.20 17.11 -23.39
C GLY A 407 -8.29 16.14 -22.91
N GLY A 408 -7.98 15.24 -21.99
CA GLY A 408 -8.92 14.35 -21.30
C GLY A 408 -9.18 14.76 -19.85
N THR A 409 -9.57 13.77 -19.01
CA THR A 409 -10.03 14.00 -17.64
C THR A 409 -8.95 14.50 -16.68
N ALA A 410 -7.66 14.30 -16.98
CA ALA A 410 -6.52 14.77 -16.18
C ALA A 410 -5.69 15.89 -16.86
N SER A 411 -6.24 16.60 -17.83
CA SER A 411 -5.50 17.59 -18.65
C SER A 411 -4.89 18.75 -17.86
N SER A 412 -5.31 18.98 -16.63
CA SER A 412 -4.78 20.02 -15.72
C SER A 412 -4.07 19.48 -14.49
N TYR A 413 -3.82 18.17 -14.44
CA TYR A 413 -3.24 17.52 -13.23
C TYR A 413 -1.74 17.74 -13.12
N ILE A 414 -1.04 17.66 -14.23
CA ILE A 414 0.41 17.77 -14.29
C ILE A 414 0.84 18.61 -15.51
N ASN A 415 2.13 18.95 -15.58
CA ASN A 415 2.69 19.61 -16.75
C ASN A 415 2.62 18.69 -17.98
N LYS A 416 2.03 19.18 -19.07
CA LYS A 416 1.86 18.43 -20.32
C LYS A 416 3.19 17.97 -20.95
N ASN A 417 4.27 18.73 -20.72
CA ASN A 417 5.60 18.40 -21.24
C ASN A 417 6.19 17.11 -20.63
N LEU A 418 5.62 16.60 -19.56
CA LEU A 418 6.01 15.32 -18.97
C LEU A 418 5.56 14.11 -19.80
N ASN A 419 4.68 14.31 -20.79
CA ASN A 419 4.17 13.24 -21.64
C ASN A 419 3.64 12.04 -20.84
N ALA A 420 2.81 12.32 -19.83
CA ALA A 420 2.29 11.27 -18.95
C ALA A 420 1.21 10.42 -19.61
N VAL A 421 1.19 9.16 -19.21
CA VAL A 421 0.21 8.13 -19.59
C VAL A 421 -0.44 7.61 -18.32
N GLY A 422 -1.76 7.63 -18.23
CA GLY A 422 -2.42 7.14 -17.02
C GLY A 422 -3.93 7.40 -17.00
N LYS A 423 -4.54 7.20 -15.83
CA LYS A 423 -5.99 7.23 -15.70
C LYS A 423 -6.43 7.77 -14.34
N THR A 424 -7.45 8.62 -14.35
CA THR A 424 -8.21 9.01 -13.16
C THR A 424 -9.27 7.96 -12.85
N GLY A 425 -9.55 7.75 -11.57
CA GLY A 425 -10.63 6.92 -11.09
C GLY A 425 -11.49 7.64 -10.06
N THR A 426 -12.76 7.30 -10.12
CA THR A 426 -13.76 7.68 -9.13
C THR A 426 -14.63 6.44 -8.94
N SER A 427 -14.86 6.04 -7.71
CA SER A 427 -15.74 4.92 -7.39
C SER A 427 -16.67 5.27 -6.25
N GLU A 428 -17.92 4.97 -6.44
CA GLU A 428 -18.94 5.01 -5.40
C GLU A 428 -18.72 3.82 -4.46
N THR A 429 -18.79 4.06 -3.15
CA THR A 429 -18.68 3.06 -2.11
C THR A 429 -19.50 3.51 -0.90
N PHE A 430 -19.52 2.69 0.13
CA PHE A 430 -20.26 3.00 1.35
C PHE A 430 -19.31 3.07 2.54
N TYR A 431 -19.63 3.92 3.49
CA TYR A 431 -18.90 4.13 4.73
C TYR A 431 -19.81 3.87 5.92
N ASP A 432 -19.26 3.26 6.97
CA ASP A 432 -19.92 3.09 8.26
C ASP A 432 -19.72 4.37 9.08
N SER A 433 -20.69 5.28 9.03
CA SER A 433 -20.54 6.64 9.57
C SER A 433 -20.65 6.72 11.08
N ASN A 434 -21.27 5.72 11.71
CA ASN A 434 -21.53 5.64 13.14
C ASN A 434 -20.71 4.53 13.84
N GLN A 435 -19.89 3.78 13.08
CA GLN A 435 -19.01 2.70 13.54
C GLN A 435 -19.77 1.55 14.23
N ASP A 436 -20.98 1.24 13.79
CA ASP A 436 -21.79 0.13 14.29
C ASP A 436 -21.58 -1.20 13.52
N GLY A 437 -20.71 -1.19 12.51
CA GLY A 437 -20.42 -2.32 11.64
C GLY A 437 -21.34 -2.41 10.42
N VAL A 438 -22.24 -1.44 10.23
CA VAL A 438 -23.16 -1.37 9.10
C VAL A 438 -22.83 -0.13 8.26
N VAL A 439 -22.53 -0.33 6.98
CA VAL A 439 -22.29 0.79 6.05
C VAL A 439 -23.61 1.50 5.74
N ASP A 440 -23.68 2.79 5.97
CA ASP A 440 -24.91 3.61 5.93
C ASP A 440 -24.79 4.85 5.04
N THR A 441 -23.57 5.28 4.71
CA THR A 441 -23.34 6.55 4.00
C THR A 441 -22.63 6.30 2.68
N GLU A 442 -23.23 6.77 1.59
CA GLU A 442 -22.59 6.75 0.27
C GLU A 442 -21.43 7.76 0.22
N VAL A 443 -20.29 7.31 -0.23
CA VAL A 443 -19.05 8.11 -0.34
C VAL A 443 -18.29 7.75 -1.61
N ILE A 444 -17.33 8.58 -1.97
CA ILE A 444 -16.55 8.45 -3.19
C ILE A 444 -15.06 8.27 -2.85
N ASN A 445 -14.44 7.25 -3.43
CA ASN A 445 -13.00 7.15 -3.51
C ASN A 445 -12.49 7.89 -4.74
N SER A 446 -11.35 8.56 -4.62
CA SER A 446 -10.63 9.16 -5.74
C SER A 446 -9.29 8.48 -5.93
N THR A 447 -9.00 8.07 -7.17
CA THR A 447 -7.78 7.36 -7.51
C THR A 447 -7.12 7.96 -8.75
N LEU A 448 -5.80 7.82 -8.84
CA LEU A 448 -5.01 8.24 -9.99
C LEU A 448 -3.82 7.30 -10.16
N VAL A 449 -3.61 6.84 -11.38
CA VAL A 449 -2.38 6.12 -11.76
C VAL A 449 -1.79 6.75 -13.02
N PHE A 450 -0.48 6.90 -13.07
CA PHE A 450 0.22 7.35 -14.26
C PHE A 450 1.70 7.00 -14.22
N TYR A 451 2.32 7.03 -15.37
CA TYR A 451 3.77 7.01 -15.55
C TYR A 451 4.21 8.08 -16.56
N TYR A 452 5.46 8.45 -16.51
CA TYR A 452 6.06 9.39 -17.46
C TYR A 452 7.59 9.23 -17.55
N PRO A 453 8.23 9.69 -18.65
CA PRO A 453 7.60 10.02 -19.93
C PRO A 453 7.08 8.77 -20.66
N LYS A 454 6.22 8.94 -21.64
CA LYS A 454 5.57 7.86 -22.39
C LYS A 454 6.56 6.89 -23.05
N GLU A 455 7.55 7.44 -23.74
CA GLU A 455 8.47 6.65 -24.58
C GLU A 455 9.57 5.96 -23.79
N ASN A 456 9.97 6.50 -22.65
CA ASN A 456 11.02 5.96 -21.79
C ASN A 456 10.65 6.17 -20.33
N PRO A 457 9.72 5.39 -19.79
CA PRO A 457 9.21 5.56 -18.45
C PRO A 457 10.31 5.63 -17.40
N THR A 458 10.31 6.70 -16.60
CA THR A 458 11.25 6.91 -15.50
C THR A 458 10.58 6.81 -14.16
N TYR A 459 9.36 7.36 -14.04
CA TYR A 459 8.57 7.34 -12.82
C TYR A 459 7.16 6.86 -13.11
N SER A 460 6.65 6.07 -12.21
CA SER A 460 5.24 5.75 -12.10
C SER A 460 4.69 6.22 -10.75
N MET A 461 3.41 6.53 -10.70
CA MET A 461 2.75 6.96 -9.48
C MET A 461 1.35 6.40 -9.38
N ALA A 462 0.98 5.97 -8.19
CA ALA A 462 -0.38 5.59 -7.83
C ALA A 462 -0.80 6.36 -6.57
N ILE A 463 -2.02 6.93 -6.60
CA ILE A 463 -2.60 7.71 -5.51
C ILE A 463 -4.00 7.16 -5.23
N VAL A 464 -4.32 6.92 -3.97
CA VAL A 464 -5.63 6.46 -3.51
C VAL A 464 -6.08 7.33 -2.35
N ALA A 465 -7.22 7.98 -2.51
CA ALA A 465 -7.91 8.74 -1.47
C ALA A 465 -9.28 8.09 -1.21
N PRO A 466 -9.34 7.11 -0.31
CA PRO A 466 -10.59 6.46 0.04
C PRO A 466 -11.51 7.42 0.79
N TYR A 467 -12.81 7.27 0.57
CA TYR A 467 -13.87 8.02 1.27
C TYR A 467 -13.71 9.55 1.19
N LEU A 468 -13.16 10.04 0.06
CA LEU A 468 -12.75 11.45 -0.11
C LEU A 468 -13.91 12.42 0.05
N THR A 469 -15.12 12.06 -0.41
CA THR A 469 -16.27 12.96 -0.34
C THR A 469 -17.58 12.18 -0.22
N ASP A 470 -18.55 12.77 0.49
CA ASP A 470 -19.94 12.34 0.55
C ASP A 470 -20.85 13.15 -0.43
N THR A 471 -20.27 14.05 -1.20
CA THR A 471 -20.98 14.92 -2.13
C THR A 471 -20.40 14.79 -3.54
N PRO A 472 -21.02 14.00 -4.44
CA PRO A 472 -20.49 13.71 -5.77
C PRO A 472 -20.18 14.96 -6.61
N ASP A 473 -20.99 15.98 -6.50
CA ASP A 473 -20.88 17.21 -7.31
C ASP A 473 -19.75 18.16 -6.86
N TYR A 474 -19.17 17.94 -5.69
CA TYR A 474 -18.13 18.80 -5.12
C TYR A 474 -17.00 18.00 -4.49
N THR A 475 -16.16 17.46 -5.34
CA THR A 475 -14.99 16.66 -4.91
C THR A 475 -13.76 17.55 -4.73
N TYR A 476 -13.12 17.48 -3.55
CA TYR A 476 -11.82 18.09 -3.34
C TYR A 476 -10.78 17.46 -4.29
N PRO A 477 -9.99 18.24 -5.04
CA PRO A 477 -9.11 17.70 -6.08
C PRO A 477 -7.80 17.11 -5.51
N PHE A 478 -7.91 16.20 -4.53
CA PHE A 478 -6.78 15.64 -3.77
C PHE A 478 -5.74 15.01 -4.69
N THR A 479 -6.14 14.03 -5.51
CA THR A 479 -5.22 13.29 -6.41
C THR A 479 -4.54 14.20 -7.43
N LYS A 480 -5.26 15.24 -7.91
CA LYS A 480 -4.71 16.28 -8.77
C LYS A 480 -3.63 17.10 -8.06
N ASN A 481 -3.90 17.56 -6.85
CA ASN A 481 -2.98 18.42 -6.11
C ASN A 481 -1.70 17.67 -5.74
N VAL A 482 -1.84 16.43 -5.21
CA VAL A 482 -0.71 15.56 -4.89
C VAL A 482 0.13 15.29 -6.14
N SER A 483 -0.48 14.86 -7.26
CA SER A 483 0.26 14.58 -8.49
C SER A 483 0.99 15.80 -9.04
N LYS A 484 0.36 16.98 -8.97
CA LYS A 484 0.97 18.23 -9.43
C LYS A 484 2.19 18.62 -8.58
N LYS A 485 2.06 18.57 -7.24
CA LYS A 485 3.17 18.90 -6.33
C LYS A 485 4.33 17.93 -6.53
N MET A 486 4.06 16.62 -6.51
CA MET A 486 5.11 15.60 -6.66
C MET A 486 5.80 15.66 -8.02
N THR A 487 5.07 15.80 -9.12
CA THR A 487 5.71 15.93 -10.45
C THR A 487 6.50 17.23 -10.61
N THR A 488 6.14 18.29 -9.90
CA THR A 488 6.93 19.53 -9.85
C THR A 488 8.24 19.30 -9.10
N TYR A 489 8.20 18.65 -7.93
CA TYR A 489 9.37 18.27 -7.15
C TYR A 489 10.32 17.39 -7.97
N LEU A 490 9.84 16.28 -8.53
CA LEU A 490 10.65 15.35 -9.34
C LEU A 490 11.28 16.01 -10.56
N SER A 491 10.62 17.01 -11.16
CA SER A 491 11.17 17.77 -12.29
C SER A 491 12.25 18.78 -11.86
N SER A 492 12.25 19.23 -10.61
CA SER A 492 13.30 20.11 -10.07
C SER A 492 14.57 19.34 -9.74
N GLU A 493 14.45 18.17 -9.15
CA GLU A 493 15.58 17.28 -8.85
C GLU A 493 16.34 16.87 -10.11
N GLN A 494 15.64 16.51 -11.19
CA GLN A 494 16.29 16.18 -12.47
C GLN A 494 17.12 17.34 -13.07
N LYS A 495 16.79 18.59 -12.78
CA LYS A 495 17.55 19.77 -13.23
C LYS A 495 18.77 20.08 -12.36
N GLY A 496 18.77 19.63 -11.10
CA GLY A 496 19.90 19.80 -10.18
C GLY A 496 21.05 18.82 -10.40
N ILE A 497 20.82 17.77 -11.18
CA ILE A 497 21.81 16.71 -11.48
C ILE A 497 22.52 16.96 -12.85
N GLN A 498 22.06 17.92 -13.65
CA GLN A 498 22.71 18.37 -14.90
C GLN A 498 23.57 19.59 -14.65
#